data_fa8abdf224e6ba5f75ab7fe9bd463d83
#
_entry.id   fa8abdf224e6ba5f75ab7fe9bd463d83
#
_cell.length_a   1.000
_cell.length_b   1.000
_cell.length_c   1.000
_cell.angle_alpha   90.00
_cell.angle_beta   90.00
_cell.angle_gamma   90.00
#
_symmetry.space_group_name_H-M   'P 1'
#
loop_
_entity.id
_entity.type
_entity.pdbx_description
1 polymer ?
#
loop_
_entity_poly.entity_id
_entity_poly.type
_entity_poly.pdbx_seq_one_letter_code
_entity_poly.pdbx_strand_id
1 'polypeptide(L)'
;MFTGIVEELGEVAAVEELEESSRFRLRGPLVTEGAKHGDSIAVNGVCLTVVDTADGEFTADVMAETLKRSCLGALTAGDRVNLERPMALGGRLGGHIVQGHVDGTGTITERVPGENWEIVRIAAPGGLTRYIVEKGSITVDGVSLTVVEAGETDFTVSLIPTTLALTTLGVKGVGDPVNLEVDVLAKYVERLLGHRVAAGPAGAAEITETAEITETVEITGTAGVAR
;
A
#
# COMPACT_ATOMS: atom_id res chain seq x y z
N MET A 1 5.09 -7.54 -3.44
CA MET A 1 4.59 -6.26 -3.99
C MET A 1 3.19 -6.49 -4.55
N PHE A 2 2.27 -5.63 -4.22
CA PHE A 2 0.86 -5.67 -4.56
C PHE A 2 0.47 -4.38 -5.28
N THR A 3 -0.77 -4.28 -5.70
CA THR A 3 -1.29 -3.12 -6.43
C THR A 3 -2.40 -2.39 -5.65
N GLY A 4 -2.96 -3.03 -4.63
CA GLY A 4 -4.14 -2.59 -3.92
C GLY A 4 -5.44 -2.82 -4.72
N ILE A 5 -5.39 -3.70 -5.71
CA ILE A 5 -6.58 -4.18 -6.42
C ILE A 5 -6.97 -5.54 -5.84
N VAL A 6 -7.98 -5.53 -4.99
CA VAL A 6 -8.51 -6.75 -4.37
C VAL A 6 -9.02 -7.70 -5.45
N GLU A 7 -8.53 -8.94 -5.42
CA GLU A 7 -8.93 -9.97 -6.38
C GLU A 7 -10.11 -10.80 -5.86
N GLU A 8 -10.22 -10.95 -4.55
CA GLU A 8 -11.21 -11.82 -3.93
C GLU A 8 -11.61 -11.32 -2.54
N LEU A 9 -12.91 -11.36 -2.25
CA LEU A 9 -13.44 -11.18 -0.90
C LEU A 9 -13.53 -12.54 -0.24
N GLY A 10 -12.46 -12.93 0.45
CA GLY A 10 -12.31 -14.21 1.15
C GLY A 10 -12.96 -14.23 2.54
N GLU A 11 -12.64 -15.28 3.28
CA GLU A 11 -13.19 -15.52 4.62
C GLU A 11 -12.14 -16.17 5.52
N VAL A 12 -12.13 -15.81 6.79
CA VAL A 12 -11.36 -16.51 7.82
C VAL A 12 -12.06 -17.84 8.14
N ALA A 13 -11.46 -18.95 7.74
CA ALA A 13 -12.00 -20.28 8.03
C ALA A 13 -11.73 -20.73 9.47
N ALA A 14 -10.55 -20.38 10.01
CA ALA A 14 -10.18 -20.65 11.41
C ALA A 14 -9.01 -19.77 11.84
N VAL A 15 -8.91 -19.53 13.14
CA VAL A 15 -7.76 -18.94 13.81
C VAL A 15 -7.35 -19.88 14.94
N GLU A 16 -6.08 -20.29 14.94
CA GLU A 16 -5.46 -21.09 15.99
C GLU A 16 -4.47 -20.18 16.74
N GLU A 17 -4.73 -19.96 18.02
CA GLU A 17 -3.80 -19.20 18.86
C GLU A 17 -2.59 -20.07 19.23
N LEU A 18 -1.40 -19.53 19.07
CA LEU A 18 -0.12 -20.12 19.43
C LEU A 18 0.55 -19.23 20.51
N GLU A 19 1.66 -19.68 21.09
CA GLU A 19 2.28 -18.98 22.22
C GLU A 19 2.70 -17.53 21.91
N GLU A 20 3.26 -17.27 20.73
CA GLU A 20 3.73 -15.91 20.31
C GLU A 20 3.21 -15.52 18.90
N SER A 21 2.20 -16.23 18.39
CA SER A 21 1.67 -16.03 17.04
C SER A 21 0.24 -16.57 16.94
N SER A 22 -0.37 -16.44 15.76
CA SER A 22 -1.59 -17.15 15.43
C SER A 22 -1.48 -17.76 14.05
N ARG A 23 -2.02 -18.95 13.86
CA ARG A 23 -2.16 -19.54 12.54
C ARG A 23 -3.54 -19.26 12.00
N PHE A 24 -3.60 -18.56 10.90
CA PHE A 24 -4.83 -18.29 10.16
C PHE A 24 -5.02 -19.33 9.07
N ARG A 25 -6.24 -19.85 8.95
CA ARG A 25 -6.70 -20.57 7.77
C ARG A 25 -7.73 -19.70 7.07
N LEU A 26 -7.45 -19.39 5.82
CA LEU A 26 -8.16 -18.39 5.03
C LEU A 26 -8.70 -19.05 3.76
N ARG A 27 -9.98 -18.85 3.48
CA ARG A 27 -10.62 -19.33 2.26
C ARG A 27 -10.54 -18.24 1.19
N GLY A 28 -9.96 -18.60 0.04
CA GLY A 28 -9.82 -17.76 -1.13
C GLY A 28 -9.45 -18.61 -2.34
N PRO A 29 -10.43 -19.31 -2.98
CA PRO A 29 -10.15 -20.23 -4.08
C PRO A 29 -9.46 -19.56 -5.26
N LEU A 30 -9.73 -18.27 -5.53
CA LEU A 30 -9.06 -17.54 -6.61
C LEU A 30 -7.58 -17.26 -6.29
N VAL A 31 -7.30 -16.74 -5.09
CA VAL A 31 -5.90 -16.35 -4.73
C VAL A 31 -5.03 -17.57 -4.42
N THR A 32 -5.63 -18.72 -4.12
CA THR A 32 -4.91 -19.98 -3.89
C THR A 32 -4.58 -20.73 -5.19
N GLU A 33 -5.18 -20.33 -6.32
CA GLU A 33 -4.88 -20.94 -7.61
C GLU A 33 -3.40 -20.74 -7.99
N GLY A 34 -2.65 -21.84 -7.98
CA GLY A 34 -1.21 -21.85 -8.26
C GLY A 34 -0.31 -21.36 -7.13
N ALA A 35 -0.88 -20.96 -5.98
CA ALA A 35 -0.09 -20.56 -4.82
C ALA A 35 0.67 -21.76 -4.23
N LYS A 36 1.87 -21.48 -3.69
CA LYS A 36 2.80 -22.48 -3.14
C LYS A 36 3.31 -22.01 -1.78
N HIS A 37 3.85 -22.98 -1.03
CA HIS A 37 4.60 -22.67 0.17
C HIS A 37 5.66 -21.57 -0.09
N GLY A 38 5.67 -20.54 0.74
CA GLY A 38 6.59 -19.40 0.65
C GLY A 38 6.10 -18.26 -0.23
N ASP A 39 5.01 -18.42 -0.99
CA ASP A 39 4.40 -17.31 -1.72
C ASP A 39 3.78 -16.31 -0.75
N SER A 40 3.56 -15.09 -1.22
CA SER A 40 2.89 -14.05 -0.44
C SER A 40 1.43 -13.91 -0.90
N ILE A 41 0.51 -13.67 0.05
CA ILE A 41 -0.85 -13.21 -0.23
C ILE A 41 -1.12 -12.04 0.72
N ALA A 42 -1.67 -10.94 0.22
CA ALA A 42 -2.13 -9.83 1.06
C ALA A 42 -3.51 -10.14 1.62
N VAL A 43 -3.66 -9.99 2.94
CA VAL A 43 -4.91 -10.19 3.69
C VAL A 43 -5.27 -8.87 4.37
N ASN A 44 -6.35 -8.22 3.96
CA ASN A 44 -6.68 -6.86 4.38
C ASN A 44 -5.47 -5.91 4.32
N GLY A 45 -4.66 -6.02 3.26
CA GLY A 45 -3.46 -5.22 3.06
C GLY A 45 -2.22 -5.66 3.86
N VAL A 46 -2.28 -6.75 4.61
CA VAL A 46 -1.13 -7.32 5.32
C VAL A 46 -0.52 -8.44 4.48
N CYS A 47 0.75 -8.32 4.10
CA CYS A 47 1.48 -9.35 3.39
C CYS A 47 1.75 -10.55 4.31
N LEU A 48 1.14 -11.69 4.01
CA LEU A 48 1.33 -12.94 4.72
C LEU A 48 2.01 -13.98 3.84
N THR A 49 2.84 -14.82 4.45
CA THR A 49 3.50 -15.93 3.76
C THR A 49 2.64 -17.18 3.85
N VAL A 50 2.38 -17.79 2.71
CA VAL A 50 1.65 -19.05 2.59
C VAL A 50 2.48 -20.18 3.19
N VAL A 51 1.93 -20.87 4.18
CA VAL A 51 2.52 -22.08 4.79
C VAL A 51 2.06 -23.32 4.07
N ASP A 52 0.76 -23.42 3.78
CA ASP A 52 0.16 -24.57 3.08
C ASP A 52 -1.08 -24.14 2.32
N THR A 53 -1.46 -24.91 1.29
CA THR A 53 -2.67 -24.69 0.50
C THR A 53 -3.40 -26.00 0.28
N ALA A 54 -4.70 -26.03 0.51
CA ALA A 54 -5.58 -27.17 0.24
C ALA A 54 -7.02 -26.70 -0.01
N ASP A 55 -7.70 -27.29 -0.99
CA ASP A 55 -9.14 -27.12 -1.22
C ASP A 55 -9.64 -25.67 -1.30
N GLY A 56 -8.84 -24.76 -1.89
CA GLY A 56 -9.18 -23.34 -2.01
C GLY A 56 -8.98 -22.57 -0.72
N GLU A 57 -8.25 -23.12 0.23
CA GLU A 57 -7.82 -22.47 1.47
C GLU A 57 -6.30 -22.41 1.53
N PHE A 58 -5.76 -21.43 2.26
CA PHE A 58 -4.35 -21.36 2.61
C PHE A 58 -4.18 -21.09 4.10
N THR A 59 -3.03 -21.49 4.64
CA THR A 59 -2.65 -21.17 6.01
C THR A 59 -1.48 -20.18 6.02
N ALA A 60 -1.48 -19.30 7.01
CA ALA A 60 -0.39 -18.38 7.24
C ALA A 60 -0.15 -18.22 8.74
N ASP A 61 1.12 -18.20 9.14
CA ASP A 61 1.50 -17.90 10.51
C ASP A 61 1.70 -16.39 10.67
N VAL A 62 1.00 -15.79 11.64
CA VAL A 62 0.98 -14.34 11.86
C VAL A 62 1.60 -14.05 13.21
N MET A 63 2.70 -13.31 13.22
CA MET A 63 3.45 -12.96 14.42
C MET A 63 2.67 -11.98 15.31
N ALA A 64 2.90 -12.02 16.62
CA ALA A 64 2.26 -11.15 17.60
C ALA A 64 2.37 -9.65 17.26
N GLU A 65 3.51 -9.18 16.74
CA GLU A 65 3.66 -7.78 16.31
C GLU A 65 2.72 -7.41 15.15
N THR A 66 2.53 -8.30 14.18
CA THR A 66 1.59 -8.10 13.07
C THR A 66 0.14 -8.07 13.58
N LEU A 67 -0.23 -8.97 14.48
CA LEU A 67 -1.55 -8.99 15.11
C LEU A 67 -1.83 -7.70 15.89
N LYS A 68 -0.83 -7.18 16.60
CA LYS A 68 -0.93 -5.95 17.39
C LYS A 68 -1.00 -4.69 16.53
N ARG A 69 -0.30 -4.67 15.39
CA ARG A 69 -0.16 -3.48 14.52
C ARG A 69 -1.23 -3.40 13.41
N SER A 70 -2.03 -4.43 13.27
CA SER A 70 -3.06 -4.50 12.25
C SER A 70 -4.40 -4.93 12.80
N CYS A 71 -5.45 -4.83 11.99
CA CYS A 71 -6.78 -5.33 12.35
C CYS A 71 -6.86 -6.87 12.35
N LEU A 72 -5.81 -7.60 11.94
CA LEU A 72 -5.82 -9.06 11.89
C LEU A 72 -6.01 -9.68 13.28
N GLY A 73 -5.49 -9.03 14.33
CA GLY A 73 -5.59 -9.55 15.70
C GLY A 73 -7.02 -9.62 16.25
N ALA A 74 -7.99 -8.94 15.62
CA ALA A 74 -9.39 -8.97 16.02
C ALA A 74 -10.24 -9.95 15.17
N LEU A 75 -9.66 -10.54 14.12
CA LEU A 75 -10.39 -11.44 13.21
C LEU A 75 -10.69 -12.78 13.87
N THR A 76 -11.87 -13.28 13.56
CA THR A 76 -12.39 -14.59 14.01
C THR A 76 -12.92 -15.39 12.82
N ALA A 77 -13.18 -16.68 13.02
CA ALA A 77 -13.77 -17.51 11.97
C ALA A 77 -15.13 -16.94 11.51
N GLY A 78 -15.31 -16.85 10.20
CA GLY A 78 -16.47 -16.25 9.53
C GLY A 78 -16.26 -14.80 9.09
N ASP A 79 -15.23 -14.12 9.56
CA ASP A 79 -14.96 -12.73 9.14
C ASP A 79 -14.50 -12.67 7.68
N ARG A 80 -14.95 -11.63 6.97
CA ARG A 80 -14.58 -11.38 5.59
C ARG A 80 -13.25 -10.65 5.50
N VAL A 81 -12.43 -11.02 4.52
CA VAL A 81 -11.13 -10.42 4.29
C VAL A 81 -10.89 -10.13 2.81
N ASN A 82 -10.23 -9.02 2.52
CA ASN A 82 -9.75 -8.69 1.18
C ASN A 82 -8.49 -9.51 0.88
N LEU A 83 -8.44 -10.15 -0.27
CA LEU A 83 -7.32 -10.97 -0.69
C LEU A 83 -6.76 -10.46 -2.02
N GLU A 84 -5.43 -10.40 -2.12
CA GLU A 84 -4.70 -10.04 -3.34
C GLU A 84 -3.42 -10.87 -3.45
N ARG A 85 -3.18 -11.44 -4.64
CA ARG A 85 -1.89 -12.08 -4.98
C ARG A 85 -0.83 -11.04 -5.31
N PRO A 86 0.47 -11.32 -5.13
CA PRO A 86 1.51 -10.42 -5.57
C PRO A 86 1.44 -10.20 -7.08
N MET A 87 1.71 -8.96 -7.50
CA MET A 87 1.73 -8.59 -8.91
C MET A 87 2.74 -9.46 -9.68
N ALA A 88 2.30 -10.11 -10.74
CA ALA A 88 3.18 -10.85 -11.63
C ALA A 88 4.13 -9.90 -12.39
N LEU A 89 5.35 -10.36 -12.72
CA LEU A 89 6.26 -9.64 -13.60
C LEU A 89 5.60 -9.44 -14.96
N GLY A 90 5.52 -8.17 -15.40
CA GLY A 90 4.78 -7.79 -16.61
C GLY A 90 3.27 -7.59 -16.42
N GLY A 91 2.76 -7.77 -15.21
CA GLY A 91 1.38 -7.42 -14.84
C GLY A 91 1.12 -5.91 -14.88
N ARG A 92 -0.15 -5.53 -14.88
CA ARG A 92 -0.54 -4.12 -14.83
C ARG A 92 -0.56 -3.63 -13.39
N LEU A 93 0.01 -2.46 -13.15
CA LEU A 93 -0.15 -1.74 -11.89
C LEU A 93 -1.48 -0.95 -11.96
N GLY A 94 -2.57 -1.59 -11.53
CA GLY A 94 -3.92 -0.99 -11.61
C GLY A 94 -4.21 0.04 -10.53
N GLY A 95 -3.53 -0.03 -9.38
CA GLY A 95 -3.61 0.94 -8.28
C GLY A 95 -2.30 1.73 -8.13
N HIS A 96 -1.59 1.53 -7.00
CA HIS A 96 -0.28 2.13 -6.76
C HIS A 96 0.71 1.08 -6.22
N ILE A 97 1.92 1.48 -5.87
CA ILE A 97 2.92 0.56 -5.30
C ILE A 97 2.53 0.25 -3.86
N VAL A 98 2.06 -0.97 -3.62
CA VAL A 98 1.64 -1.46 -2.30
C VAL A 98 2.60 -2.56 -1.85
N GLN A 99 3.09 -2.47 -0.62
CA GLN A 99 4.03 -3.44 -0.07
C GLN A 99 3.31 -4.56 0.70
N GLY A 100 2.12 -4.27 1.24
CA GLY A 100 1.44 -5.10 2.23
C GLY A 100 2.03 -4.89 3.63
N HIS A 101 2.63 -3.73 3.85
CA HIS A 101 3.26 -3.35 5.11
C HIS A 101 2.43 -2.25 5.79
N VAL A 102 1.38 -2.66 6.46
CA VAL A 102 0.45 -1.79 7.18
C VAL A 102 1.21 -0.87 8.14
N ASP A 103 0.99 0.44 8.01
CA ASP A 103 1.63 1.47 8.85
C ASP A 103 0.91 1.68 10.19
N GLY A 104 -0.38 1.38 10.20
CA GLY A 104 -1.24 1.50 11.38
C GLY A 104 -2.69 1.22 11.06
N THR A 105 -3.54 1.40 12.07
CA THR A 105 -4.98 1.22 11.94
C THR A 105 -5.71 2.55 12.03
N GLY A 106 -6.69 2.74 11.16
CA GLY A 106 -7.66 3.84 11.24
C GLY A 106 -9.02 3.35 11.74
N THR A 107 -9.96 4.27 11.90
CA THR A 107 -11.34 3.96 12.27
C THR A 107 -12.29 4.69 11.33
N ILE A 108 -13.29 4.00 10.80
CA ILE A 108 -14.35 4.62 10.02
C ILE A 108 -15.19 5.51 10.98
N THR A 109 -15.24 6.81 10.74
CA THR A 109 -15.96 7.76 11.61
C THR A 109 -17.26 8.25 11.00
N GLU A 110 -17.37 8.20 9.67
CA GLU A 110 -18.56 8.67 8.97
C GLU A 110 -18.72 7.92 7.64
N ARG A 111 -19.97 7.69 7.26
CA ARG A 111 -20.36 7.17 5.95
C ARG A 111 -21.50 8.00 5.41
N VAL A 112 -21.30 8.61 4.24
CA VAL A 112 -22.31 9.46 3.59
C VAL A 112 -22.67 8.84 2.24
N PRO A 113 -23.81 8.17 2.13
CA PRO A 113 -24.26 7.58 0.88
C PRO A 113 -24.62 8.66 -0.14
N GLY A 114 -24.15 8.51 -1.37
CA GLY A 114 -24.56 9.27 -2.54
C GLY A 114 -25.45 8.43 -3.46
N GLU A 115 -25.75 8.94 -4.64
CA GLU A 115 -26.59 8.23 -5.62
C GLU A 115 -25.91 6.99 -6.20
N ASN A 116 -24.60 7.12 -6.57
CA ASN A 116 -23.81 6.05 -7.20
C ASN A 116 -22.41 5.90 -6.56
N TRP A 117 -22.22 6.40 -5.35
CA TRP A 117 -20.97 6.36 -4.61
C TRP A 117 -21.24 6.60 -3.13
N GLU A 118 -20.27 6.37 -2.28
CA GLU A 118 -20.34 6.65 -0.86
C GLU A 118 -19.03 7.31 -0.41
N ILE A 119 -19.14 8.43 0.32
CA ILE A 119 -18.00 9.03 1.00
C ILE A 119 -17.83 8.34 2.34
N VAL A 120 -16.60 7.92 2.61
CA VAL A 120 -16.21 7.33 3.90
C VAL A 120 -15.10 8.18 4.50
N ARG A 121 -15.32 8.65 5.73
CA ARG A 121 -14.32 9.36 6.53
C ARG A 121 -13.65 8.40 7.47
N ILE A 122 -12.32 8.48 7.51
CA ILE A 122 -11.47 7.57 8.29
C ILE A 122 -10.54 8.41 9.16
N ALA A 123 -10.65 8.26 10.47
CA ALA A 123 -9.67 8.79 11.41
C ALA A 123 -8.38 7.99 11.29
N ALA A 124 -7.25 8.68 11.21
CA ALA A 124 -5.93 8.09 11.10
C ALA A 124 -5.01 8.55 12.23
N PRO A 125 -4.04 7.72 12.67
CA PRO A 125 -3.02 8.13 13.63
C PRO A 125 -2.26 9.36 13.13
N GLY A 126 -2.04 10.36 13.99
CA GLY A 126 -1.43 11.65 13.61
C GLY A 126 -0.03 11.55 12.96
N GLY A 127 0.68 10.42 13.17
CA GLY A 127 1.94 10.14 12.47
C GLY A 127 1.78 9.77 11.00
N LEU A 128 0.58 9.37 10.55
CA LEU A 128 0.31 8.95 9.17
C LEU A 128 -0.27 10.08 8.31
N THR A 129 -1.04 10.98 8.89
CA THR A 129 -1.75 12.04 8.14
C THR A 129 -0.83 12.92 7.31
N ARG A 130 0.43 13.13 7.75
CA ARG A 130 1.44 13.89 7.00
C ARG A 130 1.83 13.29 5.64
N TYR A 131 1.55 12.01 5.44
CA TYR A 131 1.80 11.30 4.17
C TYR A 131 0.54 11.22 3.29
N ILE A 132 -0.62 11.61 3.83
CA ILE A 132 -1.90 11.55 3.15
C ILE A 132 -2.16 12.90 2.52
N VAL A 133 -2.30 12.92 1.20
CA VAL A 133 -2.50 14.16 0.45
C VAL A 133 -3.75 14.06 -0.42
N GLU A 134 -4.44 15.17 -0.61
CA GLU A 134 -5.59 15.24 -1.52
C GLU A 134 -5.19 14.76 -2.93
N LYS A 135 -6.02 13.91 -3.53
CA LYS A 135 -5.79 13.21 -4.82
C LYS A 135 -4.60 12.24 -4.82
N GLY A 136 -3.95 12.02 -3.66
CA GLY A 136 -2.95 10.97 -3.50
C GLY A 136 -3.57 9.59 -3.34
N SER A 137 -2.71 8.57 -3.30
CA SER A 137 -3.10 7.18 -3.10
C SER A 137 -2.90 6.76 -1.64
N ILE A 138 -3.79 5.92 -1.16
CA ILE A 138 -3.69 5.23 0.13
C ILE A 138 -4.31 3.85 0.01
N THR A 139 -3.85 2.85 0.75
CA THR A 139 -4.60 1.61 0.93
C THR A 139 -5.40 1.64 2.21
N VAL A 140 -6.65 1.19 2.12
CA VAL A 140 -7.54 0.93 3.24
C VAL A 140 -7.96 -0.54 3.16
N ASP A 141 -7.59 -1.35 4.14
CA ASP A 141 -7.75 -2.82 4.11
C ASP A 141 -7.21 -3.45 2.80
N GLY A 142 -6.07 -2.93 2.30
CA GLY A 142 -5.47 -3.39 1.05
C GLY A 142 -6.12 -2.86 -0.23
N VAL A 143 -7.20 -2.07 -0.14
CA VAL A 143 -7.84 -1.45 -1.30
C VAL A 143 -7.13 -0.14 -1.65
N SER A 144 -6.60 -0.01 -2.86
CA SER A 144 -6.03 1.23 -3.38
C SER A 144 -7.12 2.25 -3.65
N LEU A 145 -7.08 3.38 -2.96
CA LEU A 145 -8.10 4.43 -3.03
C LEU A 145 -7.46 5.79 -3.25
N THR A 146 -8.22 6.67 -3.90
CA THR A 146 -7.85 8.09 -4.05
C THR A 146 -8.41 8.88 -2.88
N VAL A 147 -7.56 9.65 -2.22
CA VAL A 147 -7.95 10.58 -1.15
C VAL A 147 -8.76 11.72 -1.75
N VAL A 148 -9.94 11.99 -1.19
CA VAL A 148 -10.81 13.11 -1.60
C VAL A 148 -10.44 14.36 -0.80
N GLU A 149 -10.43 14.26 0.53
CA GLU A 149 -10.02 15.32 1.46
C GLU A 149 -8.96 14.77 2.40
N ALA A 150 -7.94 15.55 2.72
CA ALA A 150 -6.92 15.20 3.70
C ALA A 150 -6.96 16.23 4.84
N GLY A 151 -7.33 15.78 6.04
CA GLY A 151 -7.36 16.57 7.27
C GLY A 151 -6.13 16.35 8.15
N GLU A 152 -6.08 17.01 9.31
CA GLU A 152 -5.01 16.84 10.29
C GLU A 152 -5.09 15.50 11.05
N THR A 153 -6.30 14.96 11.21
CA THR A 153 -6.57 13.74 12.00
C THR A 153 -7.34 12.68 11.24
N ASP A 154 -7.81 12.98 10.04
CA ASP A 154 -8.64 12.10 9.22
C ASP A 154 -8.47 12.39 7.73
N PHE A 155 -9.03 11.54 6.91
CA PHE A 155 -9.16 11.73 5.47
C PHE A 155 -10.46 11.13 4.97
N THR A 156 -10.89 11.49 3.76
CA THR A 156 -12.05 10.90 3.11
C THR A 156 -11.67 10.20 1.81
N VAL A 157 -12.41 9.14 1.51
CA VAL A 157 -12.35 8.41 0.24
C VAL A 157 -13.75 8.28 -0.34
N SER A 158 -13.86 8.14 -1.67
CA SER A 158 -15.14 7.88 -2.34
C SER A 158 -15.15 6.45 -2.86
N LEU A 159 -16.12 5.67 -2.41
CA LEU A 159 -16.27 4.26 -2.78
C LEU A 159 -17.34 4.10 -3.87
N ILE A 160 -16.98 3.48 -4.97
CA ILE A 160 -17.91 3.12 -6.05
C ILE A 160 -18.64 1.81 -5.71
N PRO A 161 -19.80 1.53 -6.34
CA PRO A 161 -20.58 0.33 -6.04
C PRO A 161 -19.79 -0.98 -6.15
N THR A 162 -18.87 -1.07 -7.11
CA THR A 162 -18.02 -2.27 -7.28
C THR A 162 -17.11 -2.49 -6.06
N THR A 163 -16.49 -1.42 -5.54
CA THR A 163 -15.63 -1.50 -4.35
C THR A 163 -16.46 -1.94 -3.12
N LEU A 164 -17.64 -1.38 -2.95
CA LEU A 164 -18.56 -1.77 -1.88
C LEU A 164 -19.00 -3.24 -1.99
N ALA A 165 -19.28 -3.71 -3.21
CA ALA A 165 -19.75 -5.08 -3.41
C ALA A 165 -18.65 -6.14 -3.23
N LEU A 166 -17.40 -5.82 -3.56
CA LEU A 166 -16.32 -6.80 -3.70
C LEU A 166 -15.24 -6.71 -2.61
N THR A 167 -15.39 -5.82 -1.62
CA THR A 167 -14.39 -5.65 -0.56
C THR A 167 -15.03 -5.56 0.83
N THR A 168 -14.19 -5.68 1.86
CA THR A 168 -14.60 -5.50 3.27
C THR A 168 -15.21 -4.13 3.53
N LEU A 169 -14.88 -3.12 2.74
CA LEU A 169 -15.39 -1.76 2.90
C LEU A 169 -16.90 -1.64 2.67
N GLY A 170 -17.52 -2.62 2.00
CA GLY A 170 -18.97 -2.69 1.85
C GLY A 170 -19.71 -3.27 3.06
N VAL A 171 -19.02 -3.98 3.95
CA VAL A 171 -19.62 -4.60 5.14
C VAL A 171 -19.21 -3.91 6.44
N LYS A 172 -18.10 -3.16 6.45
CA LYS A 172 -17.66 -2.39 7.61
C LYS A 172 -18.50 -1.13 7.81
N GLY A 173 -18.85 -0.82 9.05
CA GLY A 173 -19.63 0.33 9.47
C GLY A 173 -18.83 1.41 10.18
N VAL A 174 -19.52 2.45 10.65
CA VAL A 174 -18.94 3.48 11.55
C VAL A 174 -18.52 2.81 12.85
N GLY A 175 -17.31 3.09 13.30
CA GLY A 175 -16.66 2.48 14.47
C GLY A 175 -15.73 1.32 14.13
N ASP A 176 -15.84 0.74 12.94
CA ASP A 176 -15.00 -0.39 12.55
C ASP A 176 -13.57 0.05 12.23
N PRO A 177 -12.56 -0.74 12.66
CA PRO A 177 -11.16 -0.49 12.35
C PRO A 177 -10.82 -0.93 10.92
N VAL A 178 -9.85 -0.24 10.32
CA VAL A 178 -9.29 -0.54 9.00
C VAL A 178 -7.77 -0.47 9.04
N ASN A 179 -7.10 -1.33 8.29
CA ASN A 179 -5.66 -1.25 8.06
C ASN A 179 -5.34 -0.11 7.10
N LEU A 180 -4.28 0.64 7.40
CA LEU A 180 -3.81 1.75 6.56
C LEU A 180 -2.35 1.50 6.15
N GLU A 181 -2.09 1.61 4.84
CA GLU A 181 -0.73 1.71 4.31
C GLU A 181 -0.65 2.97 3.46
N VAL A 182 0.22 3.92 3.83
CA VAL A 182 0.44 5.13 3.04
C VAL A 182 1.33 4.84 1.84
N ASP A 183 1.27 5.69 0.81
CA ASP A 183 2.14 5.53 -0.35
C ASP A 183 3.61 5.55 0.08
N VAL A 184 4.32 4.47 -0.21
CA VAL A 184 5.72 4.28 0.19
C VAL A 184 6.65 5.37 -0.35
N LEU A 185 6.31 5.99 -1.48
CA LEU A 185 7.08 7.10 -2.05
C LEU A 185 7.13 8.29 -1.11
N ALA A 186 6.04 8.61 -0.41
CA ALA A 186 5.98 9.69 0.57
C ALA A 186 6.98 9.47 1.73
N LYS A 187 7.09 8.22 2.22
CA LYS A 187 8.05 7.84 3.27
C LYS A 187 9.50 7.98 2.81
N TYR A 188 9.81 7.56 1.58
CA TYR A 188 11.16 7.71 1.03
C TYR A 188 11.52 9.18 0.79
N VAL A 189 10.60 9.97 0.26
CA VAL A 189 10.81 11.41 0.06
C VAL A 189 11.10 12.10 1.39
N GLU A 190 10.30 11.87 2.43
CA GLU A 190 10.55 12.42 3.76
C GLU A 190 11.93 12.02 4.29
N ARG A 191 12.29 10.74 4.20
CA ARG A 191 13.57 10.24 4.70
C ARG A 191 14.76 10.91 4.01
N LEU A 192 14.69 11.09 2.70
CA LEU A 192 15.74 11.74 1.90
C LEU A 192 15.83 13.24 2.19
N LEU A 193 14.71 13.93 2.34
CA LEU A 193 14.68 15.36 2.66
C LEU A 193 15.08 15.62 4.13
N GLY A 194 14.67 14.80 5.06
CA GLY A 194 15.00 14.90 6.48
C GLY A 194 16.51 14.86 6.74
N HIS A 195 17.27 14.10 5.97
CA HIS A 195 18.73 14.11 6.05
C HIS A 195 19.36 15.42 5.57
N ARG A 196 18.76 16.11 4.59
CA ARG A 196 19.25 17.40 4.09
C ARG A 196 19.00 18.53 5.09
N VAL A 197 17.89 18.52 5.79
CA VAL A 197 17.55 19.52 6.81
C VAL A 197 18.41 19.36 8.05
N ALA A 198 18.74 18.12 8.46
CA ALA A 198 19.64 17.85 9.59
C ALA A 198 21.10 18.20 9.30
N ALA A 199 21.51 18.26 8.03
CA ALA A 199 22.86 18.60 7.61
C ALA A 199 23.18 20.09 7.58
N GLY A 200 22.26 21.00 7.97
CA GLY A 200 22.43 22.45 8.08
C GLY A 200 23.15 23.13 6.89
N PRO A 201 23.23 24.47 6.81
CA PRO A 201 23.88 25.15 5.70
C PRO A 201 25.41 24.94 5.59
N ALA A 202 26.04 24.25 6.53
CA ALA A 202 27.46 23.86 6.46
C ALA A 202 27.76 22.69 5.52
N GLY A 203 26.75 22.01 4.97
CA GLY A 203 26.90 20.92 4.01
C GLY A 203 26.64 21.29 2.55
N ALA A 204 26.33 22.54 2.26
CA ALA A 204 26.37 23.08 0.90
C ALA A 204 27.83 23.45 0.57
N ALA A 205 28.67 22.44 0.34
CA ALA A 205 29.92 22.69 -0.36
C ALA A 205 29.57 23.30 -1.72
N GLU A 206 30.05 24.49 -1.95
CA GLU A 206 29.98 25.23 -3.21
C GLU A 206 30.36 24.29 -4.36
N ILE A 207 29.38 23.94 -5.18
CA ILE A 207 29.66 23.51 -6.55
C ILE A 207 29.77 24.82 -7.35
N THR A 208 30.83 25.59 -7.09
CA THR A 208 31.32 26.61 -7.98
C THR A 208 32.55 26.03 -8.69
N GLU A 209 32.31 25.17 -9.62
CA GLU A 209 33.26 24.87 -10.68
C GLU A 209 32.56 25.16 -11.99
N THR A 210 32.62 26.46 -12.37
CA THR A 210 32.42 26.88 -13.74
C THR A 210 33.56 26.31 -14.56
N ALA A 211 33.34 25.15 -15.15
CA ALA A 211 34.21 24.69 -16.25
C ALA A 211 33.97 25.64 -17.43
N GLU A 212 34.84 26.63 -17.61
CA GLU A 212 34.97 27.36 -18.87
C GLU A 212 35.45 26.35 -19.92
N ILE A 213 34.53 25.88 -20.74
CA ILE A 213 34.87 25.14 -21.98
C ILE A 213 35.23 26.22 -22.99
N THR A 214 36.51 26.59 -23.05
CA THR A 214 37.10 27.31 -24.18
C THR A 214 37.38 26.31 -25.28
N GLU A 215 36.41 26.06 -26.13
CA GLU A 215 36.62 25.34 -27.36
C GLU A 215 37.19 26.28 -28.42
N THR A 216 38.51 26.27 -28.59
CA THR A 216 39.18 26.92 -29.73
C THR A 216 39.07 25.99 -30.92
N VAL A 217 38.16 26.27 -31.82
CA VAL A 217 38.09 25.62 -33.15
C VAL A 217 39.07 26.35 -34.05
N GLU A 218 40.26 25.76 -34.25
CA GLU A 218 41.16 26.13 -35.35
C GLU A 218 40.65 25.54 -36.68
N ILE A 219 40.10 26.39 -37.51
CA ILE A 219 39.79 26.06 -38.90
C ILE A 219 41.02 26.31 -39.75
N THR A 220 41.84 25.27 -39.96
CA THR A 220 42.87 25.32 -41.01
C THR A 220 42.24 24.89 -42.32
N GLY A 221 41.92 25.87 -43.14
CA GLY A 221 41.56 25.63 -44.53
C GLY A 221 42.83 25.32 -45.36
N THR A 222 42.79 24.23 -46.11
CA THR A 222 43.63 24.08 -47.29
C THR A 222 42.76 23.63 -48.48
N ALA A 223 42.65 24.54 -49.42
CA ALA A 223 42.13 24.28 -50.73
C ALA A 223 43.14 23.42 -51.53
N GLY A 224 42.67 22.36 -52.17
CA GLY A 224 43.45 21.58 -53.12
C GLY A 224 42.56 21.23 -54.29
N VAL A 225 42.69 22.02 -55.38
CA VAL A 225 42.16 21.75 -56.72
C VAL A 225 43.02 20.67 -57.34
N ALA A 226 42.46 19.68 -58.03
CA ALA A 226 42.77 19.29 -59.41
C ALA A 226 42.38 17.83 -59.74
N ARG A 227 41.68 17.77 -60.80
CA ARG A 227 41.44 16.80 -61.89
C ARG A 227 40.38 15.73 -61.69
#